data_5fb502cc5d895800d62a9e4166bedb69
#
_entry.id   5fb502cc5d895800d62a9e4166bedb69
#
_cell.length_a   1.000
_cell.length_b   1.000
_cell.length_c   1.000
_cell.angle_alpha   90.00
_cell.angle_beta   90.00
_cell.angle_gamma   90.00
#
_symmetry.space_group_name_H-M   'P 1'
#
loop_
_entity.id
_entity.type
_entity.pdbx_description
1 polymer ?
#
loop_
_entity_poly.entity_id
_entity_poly.type
_entity_poly.pdbx_seq_one_letter_code
_entity_poly.pdbx_strand_id
1 'polypeptide(L)'
;MNGIVVGLLPGVLWMVAVIFAVSIITITVSRGHLFTPRRRRPPVDPVDWAMVKTHFLSFAAALIPFPVLTFTADLMDADMLAFYDRAQLPGAIIIFALVLLEIIAMYLQARNASETEMDRRLGVASHRNKDDIK
;
A
#
# COMPACT_ATOMS: atom_id res chain seq x y z
N MET A 1 -23.44 -20.87 16.34
CA MET A 1 -21.97 -20.80 16.19
C MET A 1 -21.53 -20.46 14.79
N ASN A 2 -22.08 -21.12 13.77
CA ASN A 2 -21.73 -20.82 12.38
C ASN A 2 -22.09 -19.39 11.94
N GLY A 3 -23.22 -18.83 12.45
CA GLY A 3 -23.62 -17.46 12.12
C GLY A 3 -22.70 -16.38 12.65
N ILE A 4 -22.07 -16.58 13.81
CA ILE A 4 -21.09 -15.64 14.37
C ILE A 4 -19.80 -15.65 13.55
N VAL A 5 -19.31 -16.82 13.19
CA VAL A 5 -18.09 -16.95 12.36
C VAL A 5 -18.31 -16.30 10.98
N VAL A 6 -19.44 -16.58 10.36
CA VAL A 6 -19.81 -16.00 9.06
C VAL A 6 -19.95 -14.47 9.18
N GLY A 7 -20.57 -13.99 10.27
CA GLY A 7 -20.76 -12.56 10.51
C GLY A 7 -19.46 -11.80 10.76
N LEU A 8 -18.44 -12.46 11.31
CA LEU A 8 -17.12 -11.84 11.52
C LEU A 8 -16.23 -11.84 10.29
N LEU A 9 -16.50 -12.72 9.32
CA LEU A 9 -15.64 -12.94 8.16
C LEU A 9 -15.36 -11.67 7.34
N PRO A 10 -16.33 -10.84 6.95
CA PRO A 10 -16.04 -9.61 6.20
C PRO A 10 -15.15 -8.65 6.98
N GLY A 11 -15.42 -8.48 8.28
CA GLY A 11 -14.62 -7.61 9.16
C GLY A 11 -13.17 -8.07 9.28
N VAL A 12 -12.95 -9.38 9.44
CA VAL A 12 -11.60 -9.96 9.50
C VAL A 12 -10.87 -9.76 8.17
N LEU A 13 -11.54 -9.98 7.05
CA LEU A 13 -10.95 -9.75 5.71
C LEU A 13 -10.61 -8.29 5.50
N TRP A 14 -11.43 -7.37 5.99
CA TRP A 14 -11.16 -5.93 5.96
C TRP A 14 -9.90 -5.58 6.76
N MET A 15 -9.80 -6.09 7.98
CA MET A 15 -8.61 -5.86 8.81
C MET A 15 -7.35 -6.42 8.18
N VAL A 16 -7.40 -7.62 7.61
CA VAL A 16 -6.26 -8.22 6.88
C VAL A 16 -5.86 -7.33 5.70
N ALA A 17 -6.81 -6.84 4.92
CA ALA A 17 -6.55 -5.94 3.80
C ALA A 17 -5.89 -4.63 4.25
N VAL A 18 -6.37 -4.04 5.34
CA VAL A 18 -5.80 -2.79 5.89
C VAL A 18 -4.37 -3.02 6.38
N ILE A 19 -4.13 -4.08 7.15
CA ILE A 19 -2.78 -4.42 7.66
C ILE A 19 -1.82 -4.66 6.49
N PHE A 20 -2.26 -5.39 5.48
CA PHE A 20 -1.46 -5.67 4.29
C PHE A 20 -1.11 -4.39 3.54
N ALA A 21 -2.09 -3.52 3.29
CA ALA A 21 -1.90 -2.23 2.63
C ALA A 21 -0.93 -1.33 3.40
N VAL A 22 -1.10 -1.18 4.71
CA VAL A 22 -0.22 -0.37 5.55
C VAL A 22 1.21 -0.93 5.54
N SER A 23 1.36 -2.26 5.60
CA SER A 23 2.68 -2.91 5.53
C SER A 23 3.38 -2.62 4.22
N ILE A 24 2.67 -2.73 3.10
CA ILE A 24 3.22 -2.44 1.77
C ILE A 24 3.60 -0.97 1.64
N ILE A 25 2.77 -0.04 2.09
CA ILE A 25 3.06 1.40 2.09
C ILE A 25 4.34 1.66 2.88
N THR A 26 4.46 1.08 4.07
CA THR A 26 5.64 1.23 4.94
C THR A 26 6.91 0.73 4.26
N ILE A 27 6.86 -0.44 3.65
CA ILE A 27 7.99 -1.01 2.91
C ILE A 27 8.36 -0.12 1.72
N THR A 28 7.38 0.36 0.97
CA THR A 28 7.59 1.21 -0.21
C THR A 28 8.21 2.55 0.17
N VAL A 29 7.71 3.18 1.24
CA VAL A 29 8.27 4.43 1.79
C VAL A 29 9.71 4.23 2.23
N SER A 30 9.99 3.12 2.92
CA SER A 30 11.34 2.78 3.38
C SER A 30 12.30 2.54 2.21
N ARG A 31 11.92 1.69 1.27
CA ARG A 31 12.76 1.35 0.11
C ARG A 31 12.95 2.52 -0.86
N GLY A 32 11.91 3.33 -1.02
CA GLY A 32 11.92 4.50 -1.90
C GLY A 32 12.58 5.73 -1.30
N HIS A 33 12.92 5.71 -0.02
CA HIS A 33 13.46 6.86 0.71
C HIS A 33 12.62 8.14 0.48
N LEU A 34 11.29 8.00 0.58
CA LEU A 34 10.34 9.06 0.18
C LEU A 34 10.47 10.34 1.03
N PHE A 35 10.87 10.22 2.28
CA PHE A 35 11.04 11.35 3.20
C PHE A 35 12.49 11.86 3.27
N THR A 36 13.42 11.25 2.53
CA THR A 36 14.82 11.66 2.51
C THR A 36 15.04 12.70 1.42
N PRO A 37 15.65 13.86 1.73
CA PRO A 37 15.97 14.87 0.72
C PRO A 37 16.90 14.31 -0.36
N ARG A 38 16.71 14.74 -1.60
CA ARG A 38 17.47 14.27 -2.76
C ARG A 38 18.99 14.30 -2.54
N ARG A 39 19.49 15.34 -1.88
CA ARG A 39 20.92 15.50 -1.60
C ARG A 39 21.53 14.44 -0.68
N ARG A 40 20.71 13.88 0.21
CA ARG A 40 21.14 12.87 1.21
C ARG A 40 20.62 11.48 0.90
N ARG A 41 19.86 11.36 -0.18
CA ARG A 41 19.19 10.11 -0.53
C ARG A 41 20.24 9.10 -1.03
N PRO A 42 20.29 7.89 -0.45
CA PRO A 42 21.06 6.80 -1.03
C PRO A 42 20.45 6.38 -2.38
N PRO A 43 21.17 5.60 -3.21
CA PRO A 43 20.61 5.06 -4.43
C PRO A 43 19.31 4.31 -4.16
N VAL A 44 18.26 4.59 -4.95
CA VAL A 44 16.95 3.98 -4.84
C VAL A 44 16.78 2.94 -5.92
N ASP A 45 16.41 1.72 -5.53
CA ASP A 45 16.12 0.66 -6.47
C ASP A 45 14.83 0.96 -7.26
N PRO A 46 14.81 0.67 -8.57
CA PRO A 46 13.60 0.82 -9.35
C PRO A 46 12.51 -0.13 -8.87
N VAL A 47 11.26 0.22 -9.18
CA VAL A 47 10.11 -0.65 -8.92
C VAL A 47 10.23 -1.87 -9.82
N ASP A 48 10.44 -3.03 -9.23
CA ASP A 48 10.53 -4.29 -9.94
C ASP A 48 9.15 -4.96 -10.12
N TRP A 49 9.11 -6.02 -10.91
CA TRP A 49 7.87 -6.74 -11.17
C TRP A 49 7.31 -7.42 -9.91
N ALA A 50 8.18 -7.88 -9.01
CA ALA A 50 7.74 -8.47 -7.74
C ALA A 50 6.98 -7.45 -6.88
N MET A 51 7.44 -6.21 -6.84
CA MET A 51 6.76 -5.13 -6.12
C MET A 51 5.42 -4.78 -6.76
N VAL A 52 5.33 -4.72 -8.08
CA VAL A 52 4.07 -4.50 -8.81
C VAL A 52 3.07 -5.60 -8.47
N LYS A 53 3.48 -6.87 -8.49
CA LYS A 53 2.62 -8.01 -8.08
C LYS A 53 2.12 -7.87 -6.64
N THR A 54 2.97 -7.43 -5.73
CA THR A 54 2.60 -7.24 -4.32
C THR A 54 1.54 -6.17 -4.16
N HIS A 55 1.65 -5.06 -4.88
CA HIS A 55 0.61 -4.02 -4.91
C HIS A 55 -0.71 -4.54 -5.52
N PHE A 56 -0.65 -5.33 -6.58
CA PHE A 56 -1.84 -5.96 -7.17
C PHE A 56 -2.54 -6.90 -6.18
N LEU A 57 -1.77 -7.68 -5.42
CA LEU A 57 -2.32 -8.55 -4.38
C LEU A 57 -3.01 -7.73 -3.27
N SER A 58 -2.45 -6.59 -2.90
CA SER A 58 -3.07 -5.66 -1.95
C SER A 58 -4.39 -5.12 -2.47
N PHE A 59 -4.44 -4.71 -3.73
CA PHE A 59 -5.67 -4.21 -4.36
C PHE A 59 -6.74 -5.29 -4.43
N ALA A 60 -6.37 -6.52 -4.79
CA ALA A 60 -7.28 -7.66 -4.79
C ALA A 60 -7.81 -7.94 -3.38
N ALA A 61 -6.93 -7.97 -2.37
CA ALA A 61 -7.32 -8.14 -0.97
C ALA A 61 -8.26 -7.05 -0.48
N ALA A 62 -8.08 -5.81 -0.93
CA ALA A 62 -8.95 -4.69 -0.59
C ALA A 62 -10.36 -4.82 -1.18
N LEU A 63 -10.51 -5.49 -2.31
CA LEU A 63 -11.80 -5.70 -2.98
C LEU A 63 -12.59 -6.89 -2.42
N ILE A 64 -11.93 -7.91 -1.86
CA ILE A 64 -12.55 -9.16 -1.41
C ILE A 64 -13.62 -8.97 -0.33
N PRO A 65 -13.48 -8.10 0.69
CA PRO A 65 -14.49 -7.97 1.74
C PRO A 65 -15.90 -7.60 1.25
N PHE A 66 -16.00 -6.82 0.17
CA PHE A 66 -17.28 -6.33 -0.33
C PHE A 66 -18.16 -7.45 -0.91
N PRO A 67 -17.71 -8.28 -1.85
CA PRO A 67 -18.50 -9.41 -2.31
C PRO A 67 -18.74 -10.44 -1.21
N VAL A 68 -17.79 -10.67 -0.31
CA VAL A 68 -17.98 -11.58 0.82
C VAL A 68 -19.11 -11.08 1.72
N LEU A 69 -19.18 -9.79 2.01
CA LEU A 69 -20.28 -9.19 2.77
C LEU A 69 -21.62 -9.41 2.05
N THR A 70 -21.66 -9.19 0.74
CA THR A 70 -22.88 -9.37 -0.05
C THR A 70 -23.38 -10.83 -0.02
N PHE A 71 -22.48 -11.80 -0.20
CA PHE A 71 -22.84 -13.22 -0.24
C PHE A 71 -23.16 -13.80 1.14
N THR A 72 -22.67 -13.21 2.20
CA THR A 72 -22.88 -13.69 3.58
C THR A 72 -23.99 -12.94 4.32
N ALA A 73 -24.52 -11.87 3.74
CA ALA A 73 -25.53 -11.02 4.38
C ALA A 73 -26.77 -11.83 4.82
N ASP A 74 -27.26 -12.74 4.02
CA ASP A 74 -28.44 -13.57 4.32
C ASP A 74 -28.22 -14.56 5.49
N LEU A 75 -26.96 -14.78 5.85
CA LEU A 75 -26.57 -15.69 6.94
C LEU A 75 -26.32 -14.94 8.26
N MET A 76 -26.42 -13.62 8.26
CA MET A 76 -26.18 -12.77 9.41
C MET A 76 -27.47 -12.44 10.15
N ASP A 77 -27.36 -12.18 11.45
CA ASP A 77 -28.46 -11.62 12.23
C ASP A 77 -28.63 -10.11 11.94
N ALA A 78 -29.75 -9.55 12.39
CA ALA A 78 -30.13 -8.17 12.13
C ALA A 78 -29.14 -7.15 12.74
N ASP A 79 -28.56 -7.44 13.89
CA ASP A 79 -27.61 -6.55 14.56
C ASP A 79 -26.28 -6.49 13.79
N MET A 80 -25.82 -7.63 13.30
CA MET A 80 -24.61 -7.73 12.50
C MET A 80 -24.78 -7.02 11.15
N LEU A 81 -25.91 -7.21 10.49
CA LEU A 81 -26.24 -6.48 9.25
C LEU A 81 -26.27 -4.98 9.48
N ALA A 82 -26.91 -4.50 10.55
CA ALA A 82 -26.96 -3.09 10.89
C ALA A 82 -25.57 -2.50 11.16
N PHE A 83 -24.67 -3.28 11.76
CA PHE A 83 -23.27 -2.90 11.95
C PHE A 83 -22.57 -2.69 10.61
N TYR A 84 -22.66 -3.66 9.70
CA TYR A 84 -22.00 -3.55 8.38
C TYR A 84 -22.62 -2.46 7.51
N ASP A 85 -23.92 -2.23 7.57
CA ASP A 85 -24.58 -1.14 6.86
C ASP A 85 -24.00 0.23 7.27
N ARG A 86 -23.66 0.40 8.54
CA ARG A 86 -23.03 1.63 9.03
C ARG A 86 -21.52 1.68 8.74
N ALA A 87 -20.84 0.55 8.80
CA ALA A 87 -19.38 0.46 8.67
C ALA A 87 -18.92 0.41 7.21
N GLN A 88 -19.78 0.00 6.28
CA GLN A 88 -19.41 -0.25 4.87
C GLN A 88 -18.87 1.00 4.19
N LEU A 89 -19.53 2.13 4.31
CA LEU A 89 -19.09 3.37 3.66
C LEU A 89 -17.78 3.92 4.26
N PRO A 90 -17.66 4.10 5.59
CA PRO A 90 -16.37 4.48 6.18
C PRO A 90 -15.25 3.51 5.85
N GLY A 91 -15.51 2.21 5.89
CA GLY A 91 -14.54 1.17 5.54
C GLY A 91 -14.09 1.25 4.08
N ALA A 92 -15.02 1.49 3.17
CA ALA A 92 -14.71 1.68 1.75
C ALA A 92 -13.84 2.92 1.53
N ILE A 93 -14.12 4.02 2.22
CA ILE A 93 -13.34 5.26 2.15
C ILE A 93 -11.92 5.01 2.64
N ILE A 94 -11.75 4.32 3.77
CA ILE A 94 -10.43 4.01 4.33
C ILE A 94 -9.63 3.14 3.35
N ILE A 95 -10.22 2.07 2.82
CA ILE A 95 -9.55 1.19 1.86
C ILE A 95 -9.19 1.94 0.58
N PHE A 96 -10.09 2.75 0.07
CA PHE A 96 -9.82 3.56 -1.13
C PHE A 96 -8.66 4.54 -0.90
N ALA A 97 -8.62 5.21 0.26
CA ALA A 97 -7.52 6.09 0.63
C ALA A 97 -6.19 5.34 0.71
N LEU A 98 -6.18 4.14 1.31
CA LEU A 98 -4.98 3.29 1.38
C LEU A 98 -4.50 2.85 0.00
N VAL A 99 -5.39 2.46 -0.90
CA VAL A 99 -5.06 2.11 -2.29
C VAL A 99 -4.43 3.31 -3.02
N LEU A 100 -4.99 4.50 -2.84
CA LEU A 100 -4.41 5.72 -3.41
C LEU A 100 -3.02 6.00 -2.84
N LEU A 101 -2.82 5.83 -1.53
CA LEU A 101 -1.50 6.00 -0.91
C LEU A 101 -0.49 4.98 -1.43
N GLU A 102 -0.90 3.74 -1.66
CA GLU A 102 -0.04 2.74 -2.28
C GLU A 102 0.41 3.15 -3.69
N ILE A 103 -0.52 3.61 -4.51
CA ILE A 103 -0.23 4.07 -5.87
C ILE A 103 0.73 5.26 -5.85
N ILE A 104 0.46 6.24 -4.99
CA ILE A 104 1.31 7.43 -4.82
C ILE A 104 2.71 7.02 -4.34
N ALA A 105 2.80 6.14 -3.33
CA ALA A 105 4.08 5.67 -2.80
C ALA A 105 4.90 4.94 -3.87
N MET A 106 4.27 4.08 -4.66
CA MET A 106 4.91 3.37 -5.76
C MET A 106 5.40 4.33 -6.85
N TYR A 107 4.58 5.32 -7.21
CA TYR A 107 4.98 6.37 -8.15
C TYR A 107 6.18 7.17 -7.64
N LEU A 108 6.17 7.57 -6.37
CA LEU A 108 7.27 8.32 -5.76
C LEU A 108 8.55 7.49 -5.68
N GLN A 109 8.46 6.20 -5.41
CA GLN A 109 9.62 5.31 -5.46
C GLN A 109 10.18 5.23 -6.88
N ALA A 110 9.34 5.05 -7.88
CA ALA A 110 9.75 5.03 -9.28
C ALA A 110 10.42 6.34 -9.70
N ARG A 111 9.88 7.48 -9.29
CA ARG A 111 10.46 8.79 -9.53
C ARG A 111 11.82 8.92 -8.86
N ASN A 112 11.94 8.53 -7.60
CA ASN A 112 13.20 8.61 -6.86
C ASN A 112 14.27 7.71 -7.46
N ALA A 113 13.91 6.52 -7.93
CA ALA A 113 14.81 5.62 -8.65
C ALA A 113 15.29 6.25 -9.98
N SER A 114 14.39 6.89 -10.71
CA SER A 114 14.70 7.59 -11.95
C SER A 114 15.64 8.78 -11.72
N GLU A 115 15.42 9.57 -10.67
CA GLU A 115 16.30 10.67 -10.27
C GLU A 115 17.69 10.17 -9.87
N THR A 116 17.77 9.05 -9.14
CA THR A 116 19.05 8.41 -8.77
C THR A 116 19.84 7.99 -10.02
N GLU A 117 19.18 7.39 -10.99
CA GLU A 117 19.81 6.97 -12.23
C GLU A 117 20.28 8.17 -13.06
N MET A 118 19.46 9.23 -13.12
CA MET A 118 19.83 10.46 -13.80
C MET A 118 21.02 11.14 -13.14
N ASP A 119 21.04 11.24 -11.82
CA ASP A 119 22.17 11.82 -11.06
C ASP A 119 23.46 11.04 -11.32
N ARG A 120 23.37 9.71 -11.40
CA ARG A 120 24.51 8.86 -11.73
C ARG A 120 25.02 9.11 -13.16
N ARG A 121 24.12 9.21 -14.14
CA ARG A 121 24.47 9.46 -15.55
C ARG A 121 25.06 10.84 -15.78
N LEU A 122 24.58 11.86 -15.07
CA LEU A 122 25.07 13.23 -15.16
C LEU A 122 26.37 13.48 -14.39
N GLY A 123 26.89 12.45 -13.69
CA GLY A 123 28.17 12.53 -12.99
C GLY A 123 28.13 13.36 -11.72
N VAL A 124 26.98 13.56 -11.10
CA VAL A 124 26.85 14.21 -9.78
C VAL A 124 27.71 13.50 -8.74
N ALA A 125 27.87 12.18 -8.88
CA ALA A 125 28.79 11.37 -8.08
C ALA A 125 30.26 11.73 -8.30
N SER A 126 30.64 12.24 -9.48
CA SER A 126 32.01 12.64 -9.76
C SER A 126 32.38 13.98 -9.14
N HIS A 127 31.42 14.87 -8.90
CA HIS A 127 31.67 16.09 -8.14
C HIS A 127 31.92 15.78 -6.66
N ARG A 128 31.23 14.81 -6.11
CA ARG A 128 31.46 14.36 -4.73
C ARG A 128 32.90 13.81 -4.57
N ASN A 129 33.38 13.06 -5.56
CA ASN A 129 34.75 12.55 -5.55
C ASN A 129 35.82 13.67 -5.66
N LYS A 130 35.53 14.76 -6.35
CA LYS A 130 36.48 15.90 -6.43
C LYS A 130 36.58 16.67 -5.13
N ASP A 131 35.48 16.76 -4.36
CA ASP A 131 35.48 17.42 -3.08
C ASP A 131 36.14 16.54 -1.99
N ASP A 132 36.12 15.22 -2.13
CA ASP A 132 36.79 14.28 -1.22
C ASP A 132 38.31 14.20 -1.48
N ILE A 133 38.80 14.64 -2.63
CA ILE A 133 40.23 14.65 -2.99
C ILE A 133 40.90 15.96 -2.58
N LYS A 134 40.15 16.97 -2.21
CA LYS A 134 40.65 18.24 -1.65
C LYS A 134 40.77 18.16 -0.16
#